data_cc4ef87d50093a52558a178f2c4246ba
#
_entry.id   cc4ef87d50093a52558a178f2c4246ba
#
_cell.length_a   1.000
_cell.length_b   1.000
_cell.length_c   1.000
_cell.angle_alpha   90.00
_cell.angle_beta   90.00
_cell.angle_gamma   90.00
#
_symmetry.space_group_name_H-M   'P 1'
#
loop_
_entity.id
_entity.type
_entity.pdbx_description
1 polymer ?
#
loop_
_entity_poly.entity_id
_entity_poly.type
_entity_poly.pdbx_seq_one_letter_code
_entity_poly.pdbx_strand_id
1 'polypeptide(L)'
;AKALTEEVRLTPKPGLIDERNNGVHSDMDLPLFLRSIDALTPWLRRITALSLYGADAAALQAAGLEAEATMFRATGGVNTHKGALFSFSVLLAALGRYLTEGGDVFAHAAALAAELTPPRDTHGAAVARRHQVGGARAEALAGFPTARKAAELLQTHDPLTVLLWLMAHTEDTNLYHRGGAEGAAFVKEQAAAILATPPEQRVALTQALDDALIECRLSPGGSADLLALALLLNSSSTVFPSFDR
;
A
#
# COMPACT_ATOMS: atom_id res chain seq x y z
N ALA A 1 -3.83 -2.18 -11.87
CA ALA A 1 -3.62 -0.85 -12.46
C ALA A 1 -4.61 0.17 -11.90
N LYS A 2 -5.95 0.00 -12.12
CA LYS A 2 -6.95 1.01 -11.74
C LYS A 2 -6.76 1.51 -10.29
N ALA A 3 -6.71 0.63 -9.31
CA ALA A 3 -6.58 1.00 -7.90
C ALA A 3 -5.29 1.79 -7.60
N LEU A 4 -4.15 1.39 -8.18
CA LEU A 4 -2.88 2.12 -8.06
C LEU A 4 -2.97 3.51 -8.72
N THR A 5 -3.63 3.61 -9.88
CA THR A 5 -3.83 4.90 -10.57
C THR A 5 -4.77 5.82 -9.78
N GLU A 6 -5.82 5.28 -9.20
CA GLU A 6 -6.78 6.01 -8.38
C GLU A 6 -6.12 6.54 -7.10
N GLU A 7 -5.30 5.70 -6.45
CA GLU A 7 -4.52 6.11 -5.28
C GLU A 7 -3.56 7.25 -5.62
N VAL A 8 -2.73 7.12 -6.68
CA VAL A 8 -1.70 8.13 -6.98
C VAL A 8 -2.28 9.46 -7.44
N ARG A 9 -3.49 9.47 -8.00
CA ARG A 9 -4.21 10.68 -8.43
C ARG A 9 -5.08 11.33 -7.34
N LEU A 10 -5.29 10.63 -6.21
CA LEU A 10 -6.00 11.23 -5.08
C LEU A 10 -5.25 12.48 -4.62
N THR A 11 -5.99 13.59 -4.48
CA THR A 11 -5.43 14.91 -4.14
C THR A 11 -6.39 15.64 -3.19
N PRO A 12 -5.92 16.24 -2.07
CA PRO A 12 -4.52 16.27 -1.63
C PRO A 12 -4.07 15.00 -0.90
N LYS A 13 -2.78 14.65 -1.00
CA LYS A 13 -2.16 13.55 -0.23
C LYS A 13 -0.96 14.06 0.59
N PRO A 14 -1.06 14.18 1.91
CA PRO A 14 -0.03 14.82 2.73
C PRO A 14 1.34 14.12 2.63
N GLY A 15 2.36 14.88 2.19
CA GLY A 15 3.75 14.43 2.06
C GLY A 15 3.98 13.41 0.95
N LEU A 16 2.97 13.12 0.12
CA LEU A 16 2.98 12.12 -0.95
C LEU A 16 2.87 12.80 -2.32
N ILE A 17 3.23 12.06 -3.37
CA ILE A 17 3.03 12.51 -4.76
C ILE A 17 1.55 12.47 -5.10
N ASP A 18 1.04 13.58 -5.64
CA ASP A 18 -0.31 13.69 -6.16
C ASP A 18 -0.36 14.64 -7.39
N GLU A 19 -1.54 15.11 -7.78
CA GLU A 19 -1.67 16.08 -8.89
C GLU A 19 -1.28 17.51 -8.51
N ARG A 20 -1.14 17.80 -7.20
CA ARG A 20 -0.77 19.13 -6.69
C ARG A 20 0.75 19.32 -6.65
N ASN A 21 1.49 18.32 -6.17
CA ASN A 21 2.94 18.39 -5.99
C ASN A 21 3.59 17.00 -5.86
N ASN A 22 4.91 16.99 -5.69
CA ASN A 22 5.68 15.77 -5.52
C ASN A 22 5.87 15.37 -4.04
N GLY A 23 5.11 15.94 -3.10
CA GLY A 23 5.29 15.70 -1.68
C GLY A 23 6.74 15.98 -1.26
N VAL A 24 7.31 15.09 -0.49
CA VAL A 24 8.70 15.22 0.02
C VAL A 24 9.77 14.73 -0.98
N HIS A 25 9.38 14.37 -2.20
CA HIS A 25 10.23 13.66 -3.15
C HIS A 25 10.83 14.61 -4.20
N SER A 26 12.16 14.56 -4.35
CA SER A 26 12.90 15.26 -5.41
C SER A 26 13.29 14.35 -6.57
N ASP A 27 13.11 13.04 -6.40
CA ASP A 27 13.55 11.98 -7.29
C ASP A 27 12.42 11.28 -8.05
N MET A 28 11.15 11.65 -7.77
CA MET A 28 9.98 11.06 -8.39
C MET A 28 8.82 12.06 -8.53
N ASP A 29 7.96 11.80 -9.51
CA ASP A 29 6.80 12.61 -9.85
C ASP A 29 5.62 11.73 -10.28
N LEU A 30 4.45 12.33 -10.49
CA LEU A 30 3.26 11.61 -10.94
C LEU A 30 3.46 10.85 -12.27
N PRO A 31 4.08 11.44 -13.33
CA PRO A 31 4.41 10.71 -14.55
C PRO A 31 5.28 9.46 -14.30
N LEU A 32 6.25 9.52 -13.37
CA LEU A 32 7.08 8.38 -13.00
C LEU A 32 6.26 7.26 -12.34
N PHE A 33 5.33 7.61 -11.46
CA PHE A 33 4.41 6.65 -10.84
C PHE A 33 3.52 5.97 -11.90
N LEU A 34 2.97 6.72 -12.85
CA LEU A 34 2.15 6.16 -13.93
C LEU A 34 2.96 5.20 -14.82
N ARG A 35 4.20 5.55 -15.20
CA ARG A 35 5.09 4.63 -15.93
C ARG A 35 5.38 3.35 -15.13
N SER A 36 5.57 3.47 -13.81
CA SER A 36 5.75 2.32 -12.93
C SER A 36 4.51 1.41 -12.92
N ILE A 37 3.31 1.97 -12.81
CA ILE A 37 2.04 1.22 -12.84
C ILE A 37 1.90 0.46 -14.17
N ASP A 38 2.18 1.11 -15.29
CA ASP A 38 2.14 0.47 -16.61
C ASP A 38 3.12 -0.70 -16.70
N ALA A 39 4.34 -0.53 -16.20
CA ALA A 39 5.36 -1.58 -16.17
C ALA A 39 5.01 -2.76 -15.26
N LEU A 40 4.32 -2.51 -14.15
CA LEU A 40 3.92 -3.52 -13.17
C LEU A 40 2.65 -4.28 -13.56
N THR A 41 1.76 -3.68 -14.33
CA THR A 41 0.45 -4.27 -14.68
C THR A 41 0.56 -5.66 -15.34
N PRO A 42 1.45 -5.93 -16.31
CA PRO A 42 1.63 -7.26 -16.88
C PRO A 42 2.10 -8.29 -15.83
N TRP A 43 2.96 -7.89 -14.91
CA TRP A 43 3.47 -8.76 -13.85
C TRP A 43 2.42 -9.15 -12.84
N LEU A 44 1.57 -8.22 -12.41
CA LEU A 44 0.45 -8.53 -11.51
C LEU A 44 -0.50 -9.56 -12.15
N ARG A 45 -0.81 -9.42 -13.45
CA ARG A 45 -1.58 -10.43 -14.20
C ARG A 45 -0.86 -11.77 -14.27
N ARG A 46 0.45 -11.77 -14.53
CA ARG A 46 1.27 -12.99 -14.59
C ARG A 46 1.30 -13.72 -13.24
N ILE A 47 1.47 -13.00 -12.13
CA ILE A 47 1.47 -13.57 -10.78
C ILE A 47 0.13 -14.25 -10.49
N THR A 48 -0.99 -13.59 -10.81
CA THR A 48 -2.32 -14.19 -10.69
C THR A 48 -2.44 -15.47 -11.52
N ALA A 49 -2.00 -15.45 -12.79
CA ALA A 49 -2.05 -16.60 -13.66
C ALA A 49 -1.17 -17.75 -13.15
N LEU A 50 0.07 -17.47 -12.70
CA LEU A 50 0.95 -18.48 -12.12
C LEU A 50 0.28 -19.18 -10.93
N SER A 51 -0.36 -18.42 -10.04
CA SER A 51 -1.07 -18.99 -8.91
C SER A 51 -2.27 -19.86 -9.34
N LEU A 52 -3.07 -19.40 -10.33
CA LEU A 52 -4.17 -20.18 -10.90
C LEU A 52 -3.71 -21.53 -11.49
N TYR A 53 -2.47 -21.61 -11.98
CA TYR A 53 -1.88 -22.84 -12.52
C TYR A 53 -1.05 -23.61 -11.48
N GLY A 54 -1.21 -23.33 -10.19
CA GLY A 54 -0.62 -24.09 -9.09
C GLY A 54 0.87 -23.82 -8.86
N ALA A 55 1.39 -22.67 -9.26
CA ALA A 55 2.77 -22.30 -8.96
C ALA A 55 3.01 -22.24 -7.45
N ASP A 56 4.17 -22.75 -7.02
CA ASP A 56 4.60 -22.70 -5.62
C ASP A 56 5.05 -21.30 -5.18
N ALA A 57 5.29 -21.14 -3.89
CA ALA A 57 5.73 -19.87 -3.32
C ALA A 57 7.07 -19.38 -3.90
N ALA A 58 7.97 -20.30 -4.25
CA ALA A 58 9.28 -19.94 -4.82
C ALA A 58 9.11 -19.35 -6.23
N ALA A 59 8.28 -19.92 -7.08
CA ALA A 59 7.97 -19.41 -8.42
C ALA A 59 7.24 -18.05 -8.34
N LEU A 60 6.29 -17.89 -7.41
CA LEU A 60 5.59 -16.63 -7.17
C LEU A 60 6.55 -15.55 -6.66
N GLN A 61 7.48 -15.89 -5.76
CA GLN A 61 8.51 -14.98 -5.27
C GLN A 61 9.46 -14.55 -6.40
N ALA A 62 9.90 -15.47 -7.24
CA ALA A 62 10.73 -15.16 -8.39
C ALA A 62 10.03 -14.17 -9.35
N ALA A 63 8.74 -14.39 -9.65
CA ALA A 63 7.96 -13.46 -10.45
C ALA A 63 7.82 -12.08 -9.81
N GLY A 64 7.66 -12.01 -8.48
CA GLY A 64 7.64 -10.75 -7.72
C GLY A 64 8.95 -9.98 -7.79
N LEU A 65 10.09 -10.67 -7.70
CA LEU A 65 11.43 -10.08 -7.84
C LEU A 65 11.67 -9.54 -9.26
N GLU A 66 11.24 -10.26 -10.30
CA GLU A 66 11.31 -9.78 -11.68
C GLU A 66 10.39 -8.56 -11.92
N ALA A 67 9.22 -8.52 -11.29
CA ALA A 67 8.35 -7.37 -11.31
C ALA A 67 9.03 -6.15 -10.64
N GLU A 68 9.67 -6.34 -9.48
CA GLU A 68 10.45 -5.30 -8.81
C GLU A 68 11.59 -4.79 -9.69
N ALA A 69 12.37 -5.69 -10.31
CA ALA A 69 13.42 -5.33 -11.26
C ALA A 69 12.87 -4.55 -12.46
N THR A 70 11.68 -4.91 -12.95
CA THR A 70 11.00 -4.20 -14.05
C THR A 70 10.58 -2.80 -13.63
N MET A 71 10.04 -2.64 -12.43
CA MET A 71 9.75 -1.32 -11.84
C MET A 71 10.99 -0.44 -11.81
N PHE A 72 12.11 -0.94 -11.27
CA PHE A 72 13.35 -0.18 -11.20
C PHE A 72 13.89 0.21 -12.59
N ARG A 73 13.80 -0.68 -13.58
CA ARG A 73 14.17 -0.32 -14.97
C ARG A 73 13.29 0.80 -15.53
N ALA A 74 11.98 0.73 -15.32
CA ALA A 74 11.02 1.71 -15.82
C ALA A 74 11.14 3.08 -15.14
N THR A 75 11.65 3.10 -13.90
CA THR A 75 11.76 4.31 -13.07
C THR A 75 13.19 4.86 -12.97
N GLY A 76 14.15 4.28 -13.70
CA GLY A 76 15.55 4.71 -13.61
C GLY A 76 16.19 4.43 -12.25
N GLY A 77 15.76 3.37 -11.56
CA GLY A 77 16.29 2.97 -10.26
C GLY A 77 15.53 3.54 -9.06
N VAL A 78 14.44 4.29 -9.29
CA VAL A 78 13.64 4.88 -8.21
C VAL A 78 12.59 3.89 -7.71
N ASN A 79 12.48 3.75 -6.39
CA ASN A 79 11.48 2.91 -5.73
C ASN A 79 10.14 3.64 -5.61
N THR A 80 9.21 3.36 -6.51
CA THR A 80 7.87 3.97 -6.51
C THR A 80 6.81 3.14 -5.80
N HIS A 81 6.79 1.80 -6.01
CA HIS A 81 5.68 0.94 -5.59
C HIS A 81 6.11 -0.37 -4.93
N LYS A 82 7.31 -0.48 -4.37
CA LYS A 82 7.81 -1.77 -3.84
C LYS A 82 6.88 -2.38 -2.78
N GLY A 83 6.38 -1.56 -1.84
CA GLY A 83 5.44 -2.01 -0.79
C GLY A 83 4.10 -2.44 -1.38
N ALA A 84 3.50 -1.60 -2.23
CA ALA A 84 2.28 -1.92 -2.95
C ALA A 84 2.43 -3.17 -3.81
N LEU A 85 3.54 -3.29 -4.58
CA LEU A 85 3.82 -4.46 -5.42
C LEU A 85 3.83 -5.76 -4.60
N PHE A 86 4.49 -5.77 -3.44
CA PHE A 86 4.48 -6.92 -2.55
C PHE A 86 3.07 -7.28 -2.10
N SER A 87 2.31 -6.32 -1.57
CA SER A 87 0.95 -6.54 -1.06
C SER A 87 -0.01 -7.00 -2.16
N PHE A 88 0.03 -6.36 -3.33
CA PHE A 88 -0.77 -6.76 -4.49
C PHE A 88 -0.40 -8.15 -4.99
N SER A 89 0.90 -8.48 -5.05
CA SER A 89 1.37 -9.80 -5.50
C SER A 89 0.87 -10.91 -4.59
N VAL A 90 0.97 -10.73 -3.28
CA VAL A 90 0.48 -11.70 -2.29
C VAL A 90 -1.03 -11.86 -2.38
N LEU A 91 -1.79 -10.76 -2.42
CA LEU A 91 -3.26 -10.83 -2.47
C LEU A 91 -3.76 -11.44 -3.78
N LEU A 92 -3.18 -11.07 -4.92
CA LEU A 92 -3.58 -11.60 -6.23
C LEU A 92 -3.19 -13.07 -6.40
N ALA A 93 -2.05 -13.50 -5.83
CA ALA A 93 -1.70 -14.92 -5.78
C ALA A 93 -2.64 -15.70 -4.85
N ALA A 94 -2.98 -15.14 -3.69
CA ALA A 94 -3.98 -15.74 -2.80
C ALA A 94 -5.36 -15.87 -3.46
N LEU A 95 -5.76 -14.90 -4.26
CA LEU A 95 -6.98 -14.99 -5.08
C LEU A 95 -6.90 -16.16 -6.08
N GLY A 96 -5.75 -16.40 -6.71
CA GLY A 96 -5.54 -17.55 -7.58
C GLY A 96 -5.75 -18.87 -6.84
N ARG A 97 -5.16 -19.05 -5.65
CA ARG A 97 -5.39 -20.21 -4.77
C ARG A 97 -6.86 -20.35 -4.38
N TYR A 98 -7.49 -19.27 -3.95
CA TYR A 98 -8.92 -19.28 -3.60
C TYR A 98 -9.81 -19.77 -4.75
N LEU A 99 -9.55 -19.32 -5.98
CA LEU A 99 -10.34 -19.72 -7.15
C LEU A 99 -10.15 -21.20 -7.53
N THR A 100 -9.05 -21.82 -7.17
CA THR A 100 -8.75 -23.24 -7.47
C THR A 100 -9.06 -24.18 -6.30
N GLU A 101 -8.88 -23.74 -5.08
CA GLU A 101 -8.91 -24.57 -3.87
C GLU A 101 -10.13 -24.25 -2.98
N GLY A 102 -10.78 -23.08 -3.19
CA GLY A 102 -11.81 -22.55 -2.29
C GLY A 102 -11.22 -21.99 -1.00
N GLY A 103 -12.02 -21.93 0.06
CA GLY A 103 -11.60 -21.45 1.38
C GLY A 103 -11.70 -19.95 1.55
N ASP A 104 -10.73 -19.34 2.25
CA ASP A 104 -10.66 -17.90 2.54
C ASP A 104 -9.44 -17.28 1.87
N VAL A 105 -9.66 -16.24 1.07
CA VAL A 105 -8.58 -15.56 0.32
C VAL A 105 -7.53 -14.92 1.23
N PHE A 106 -7.94 -14.42 2.38
CA PHE A 106 -7.03 -13.76 3.33
C PHE A 106 -6.23 -14.78 4.14
N ALA A 107 -6.82 -15.96 4.42
CA ALA A 107 -6.07 -17.10 4.97
C ALA A 107 -5.02 -17.59 3.97
N HIS A 108 -5.36 -17.71 2.67
CA HIS A 108 -4.38 -18.02 1.63
C HIS A 108 -3.29 -16.97 1.53
N ALA A 109 -3.61 -15.67 1.68
CA ALA A 109 -2.62 -14.59 1.68
C ALA A 109 -1.66 -14.69 2.86
N ALA A 110 -2.17 -14.95 4.06
CA ALA A 110 -1.35 -15.14 5.26
C ALA A 110 -0.42 -16.37 5.13
N ALA A 111 -0.95 -17.49 4.65
CA ALA A 111 -0.16 -18.71 4.40
C ALA A 111 0.94 -18.46 3.36
N LEU A 112 0.61 -17.85 2.22
CA LEU A 112 1.60 -17.50 1.20
C LEU A 112 2.67 -16.55 1.75
N ALA A 113 2.28 -15.50 2.48
CA ALA A 113 3.24 -14.57 3.09
C ALA A 113 4.21 -15.27 4.05
N ALA A 114 3.77 -16.32 4.75
CA ALA A 114 4.61 -17.14 5.62
C ALA A 114 5.61 -18.02 4.83
N GLU A 115 5.20 -18.55 3.67
CA GLU A 115 6.05 -19.35 2.78
C GLU A 115 7.15 -18.52 2.10
N LEU A 116 6.91 -17.23 1.83
CA LEU A 116 7.86 -16.36 1.14
C LEU A 116 9.09 -16.07 2.02
N THR A 117 10.28 -16.15 1.41
CA THR A 117 11.53 -15.79 2.09
C THR A 117 11.57 -14.29 2.41
N PRO A 118 11.78 -13.90 3.68
CA PRO A 118 11.85 -12.49 4.03
C PRO A 118 13.07 -11.81 3.40
N PRO A 119 12.94 -10.58 2.89
CA PRO A 119 14.08 -9.82 2.42
C PRO A 119 15.01 -9.47 3.60
N ARG A 120 16.33 -9.67 3.42
CA ARG A 120 17.31 -9.45 4.50
C ARG A 120 17.69 -7.98 4.68
N ASP A 121 17.84 -7.25 3.58
CA ASP A 121 18.45 -5.91 3.52
C ASP A 121 17.51 -4.85 2.91
N THR A 122 16.30 -4.72 3.42
CA THR A 122 15.39 -3.62 3.05
C THR A 122 15.25 -2.62 4.19
N HIS A 123 14.99 -1.34 3.84
CA HIS A 123 14.69 -0.29 4.82
C HIS A 123 13.54 -0.71 5.74
N GLY A 124 12.46 -1.28 5.19
CA GLY A 124 11.33 -1.78 5.98
C GLY A 124 11.72 -2.88 6.97
N ALA A 125 12.60 -3.83 6.57
CA ALA A 125 13.09 -4.87 7.48
C ALA A 125 13.98 -4.30 8.58
N ALA A 126 14.81 -3.29 8.29
CA ALA A 126 15.63 -2.61 9.29
C ALA A 126 14.77 -1.82 10.30
N VAL A 127 13.78 -1.08 9.82
CA VAL A 127 12.81 -0.36 10.65
C VAL A 127 11.99 -1.32 11.51
N ALA A 128 11.51 -2.43 10.92
CA ALA A 128 10.74 -3.45 11.63
C ALA A 128 11.53 -4.01 12.84
N ARG A 129 12.81 -4.31 12.65
CA ARG A 129 13.69 -4.78 13.73
C ARG A 129 13.94 -3.70 14.79
N ARG A 130 14.17 -2.45 14.36
CA ARG A 130 14.53 -1.35 15.28
C ARG A 130 13.35 -0.84 16.10
N HIS A 131 12.18 -0.73 15.50
CA HIS A 131 11.00 -0.11 16.10
C HIS A 131 9.89 -1.11 16.45
N GLN A 132 10.09 -2.42 16.16
CA GLN A 132 9.10 -3.48 16.37
C GLN A 132 7.78 -3.25 15.62
N VAL A 133 7.84 -2.59 14.45
CA VAL A 133 6.70 -2.30 13.60
C VAL A 133 6.69 -3.20 12.37
N GLY A 134 5.51 -3.64 11.94
CA GLY A 134 5.38 -4.75 10.99
C GLY A 134 5.49 -4.41 9.50
N GLY A 135 5.01 -3.29 9.06
CA GLY A 135 4.92 -2.91 7.64
C GLY A 135 4.13 -3.90 6.77
N ALA A 136 4.31 -3.82 5.46
CA ALA A 136 3.53 -4.59 4.48
C ALA A 136 3.58 -6.12 4.68
N ARG A 137 4.73 -6.66 5.16
CA ARG A 137 4.84 -8.11 5.40
C ARG A 137 4.01 -8.56 6.60
N ALA A 138 4.02 -7.82 7.70
CA ALA A 138 3.20 -8.18 8.86
C ALA A 138 1.72 -8.05 8.55
N GLU A 139 1.34 -7.05 7.78
CA GLU A 139 -0.02 -6.88 7.29
C GLU A 139 -0.45 -8.09 6.44
N ALA A 140 0.40 -8.58 5.53
CA ALA A 140 0.14 -9.77 4.73
C ALA A 140 0.06 -11.06 5.57
N LEU A 141 0.98 -11.24 6.53
CA LEU A 141 0.97 -12.38 7.46
C LEU A 141 -0.30 -12.46 8.31
N ALA A 142 -0.91 -11.31 8.61
CA ALA A 142 -2.16 -11.21 9.33
C ALA A 142 -3.41 -11.29 8.41
N GLY A 143 -3.26 -11.48 7.11
CA GLY A 143 -4.37 -11.52 6.14
C GLY A 143 -4.95 -10.14 5.83
N PHE A 144 -4.14 -9.11 5.83
CA PHE A 144 -4.46 -7.74 5.46
C PHE A 144 -5.61 -7.07 6.27
N PRO A 145 -5.60 -7.15 7.61
CA PRO A 145 -6.71 -6.64 8.44
C PRO A 145 -6.94 -5.14 8.26
N THR A 146 -5.86 -4.35 8.15
CA THR A 146 -5.97 -2.89 7.99
C THR A 146 -6.51 -2.50 6.61
N ALA A 147 -6.02 -3.16 5.54
CA ALA A 147 -6.51 -2.91 4.19
C ALA A 147 -7.99 -3.36 4.03
N ARG A 148 -8.38 -4.47 4.66
CA ARG A 148 -9.78 -4.93 4.71
C ARG A 148 -10.68 -3.89 5.39
N LYS A 149 -10.26 -3.40 6.56
CA LYS A 149 -11.01 -2.36 7.27
C LYS A 149 -11.12 -1.07 6.46
N ALA A 150 -10.05 -0.66 5.79
CA ALA A 150 -10.08 0.48 4.88
C ALA A 150 -11.03 0.26 3.69
N ALA A 151 -11.10 -0.96 3.14
CA ALA A 151 -12.05 -1.30 2.08
C ALA A 151 -13.51 -1.24 2.53
N GLU A 152 -13.81 -1.65 3.78
CA GLU A 152 -15.14 -1.44 4.37
C GLU A 152 -15.49 0.05 4.50
N LEU A 153 -14.54 0.85 4.96
CA LEU A 153 -14.74 2.30 5.08
C LEU A 153 -14.98 2.99 3.74
N LEU A 154 -14.36 2.51 2.65
CA LEU A 154 -14.60 3.03 1.29
C LEU A 154 -16.03 2.82 0.78
N GLN A 155 -16.84 1.99 1.42
CA GLN A 155 -18.26 1.84 1.08
C GLN A 155 -19.11 3.04 1.51
N THR A 156 -18.65 3.80 2.50
CA THR A 156 -19.41 4.91 3.12
C THR A 156 -18.64 6.22 3.20
N HIS A 157 -17.34 6.19 2.94
CA HIS A 157 -16.45 7.35 3.03
C HIS A 157 -15.65 7.53 1.73
N ASP A 158 -15.31 8.77 1.44
CA ASP A 158 -14.43 9.09 0.31
C ASP A 158 -12.98 8.63 0.56
N PRO A 159 -12.18 8.43 -0.52
CA PRO A 159 -10.81 7.94 -0.39
C PRO A 159 -9.88 8.83 0.45
N LEU A 160 -10.10 10.16 0.49
CA LEU A 160 -9.30 11.06 1.32
C LEU A 160 -9.55 10.79 2.81
N THR A 161 -10.80 10.64 3.20
CA THR A 161 -11.17 10.27 4.58
C THR A 161 -10.56 8.93 4.97
N VAL A 162 -10.54 7.95 4.06
CA VAL A 162 -9.94 6.63 4.33
C VAL A 162 -8.40 6.72 4.39
N LEU A 163 -7.76 7.55 3.57
CA LEU A 163 -6.32 7.81 3.68
C LEU A 163 -5.97 8.40 5.04
N LEU A 164 -6.69 9.41 5.50
CA LEU A 164 -6.50 10.01 6.84
C LEU A 164 -6.69 8.97 7.94
N TRP A 165 -7.71 8.09 7.80
CA TRP A 165 -7.91 7.00 8.75
C TRP A 165 -6.71 6.04 8.77
N LEU A 166 -6.19 5.65 7.60
CA LEU A 166 -4.99 4.83 7.49
C LEU A 166 -3.78 5.51 8.15
N MET A 167 -3.54 6.80 7.88
CA MET A 167 -2.46 7.57 8.48
C MET A 167 -2.56 7.63 10.03
N ALA A 168 -3.79 7.69 10.56
CA ALA A 168 -4.02 7.73 12.02
C ALA A 168 -3.83 6.36 12.70
N HIS A 169 -4.05 5.24 11.98
CA HIS A 169 -4.13 3.91 12.58
C HIS A 169 -3.02 2.95 12.15
N THR A 170 -2.17 3.32 11.18
CA THR A 170 -1.13 2.43 10.64
C THR A 170 0.23 2.70 11.29
N GLU A 171 1.00 1.62 11.56
CA GLU A 171 2.42 1.71 11.85
C GLU A 171 3.22 1.80 10.55
N ASP A 172 3.30 3.02 9.99
CA ASP A 172 3.91 3.27 8.69
C ASP A 172 5.44 3.27 8.76
N THR A 173 6.07 2.21 8.22
CA THR A 173 7.53 2.04 8.24
C THR A 173 8.29 3.14 7.52
N ASN A 174 7.67 3.85 6.55
CA ASN A 174 8.31 4.98 5.89
C ASN A 174 8.41 6.19 6.83
N LEU A 175 7.38 6.44 7.64
CA LEU A 175 7.40 7.49 8.65
C LEU A 175 8.47 7.22 9.71
N TYR A 176 8.54 5.97 10.23
CA TYR A 176 9.60 5.56 11.16
C TYR A 176 11.01 5.70 10.55
N HIS A 177 11.16 5.39 9.27
CA HIS A 177 12.44 5.53 8.58
C HIS A 177 12.87 7.00 8.46
N ARG A 178 11.93 7.90 8.16
CA ARG A 178 12.21 9.33 7.90
C ARG A 178 12.26 10.19 9.16
N GLY A 179 11.35 9.98 10.10
CA GLY A 179 11.15 10.84 11.28
C GLY A 179 11.19 10.10 12.62
N GLY A 180 11.53 8.80 12.62
CA GLY A 180 11.51 8.00 13.83
C GLY A 180 10.12 7.88 14.46
N ALA A 181 10.06 7.54 15.74
CA ALA A 181 8.81 7.42 16.47
C ALA A 181 8.06 8.76 16.61
N GLU A 182 8.80 9.85 16.77
CA GLU A 182 8.21 11.20 16.90
C GLU A 182 7.52 11.64 15.60
N GLY A 183 8.17 11.44 14.44
CA GLY A 183 7.56 11.75 13.14
C GLY A 183 6.33 10.90 12.84
N ALA A 184 6.37 9.61 13.20
CA ALA A 184 5.20 8.73 13.05
C ALA A 184 4.05 9.16 13.99
N ALA A 185 4.33 9.49 15.24
CA ALA A 185 3.33 10.00 16.19
C ALA A 185 2.71 11.31 15.72
N PHE A 186 3.53 12.27 15.25
CA PHE A 186 3.06 13.53 14.71
C PHE A 186 2.05 13.33 13.58
N VAL A 187 2.36 12.49 12.59
CA VAL A 187 1.44 12.24 11.47
C VAL A 187 0.14 11.58 11.93
N LYS A 188 0.21 10.62 12.85
CA LYS A 188 -0.98 9.97 13.43
C LYS A 188 -1.89 10.97 14.14
N GLU A 189 -1.33 11.82 14.97
CA GLU A 189 -2.07 12.83 15.74
C GLU A 189 -2.73 13.86 14.82
N GLN A 190 -2.00 14.36 13.82
CA GLN A 190 -2.55 15.31 12.85
C GLN A 190 -3.68 14.71 12.01
N ALA A 191 -3.49 13.49 11.50
CA ALA A 191 -4.53 12.80 10.73
C ALA A 191 -5.78 12.54 11.57
N ALA A 192 -5.63 12.11 12.82
CA ALA A 192 -6.73 11.91 13.77
C ALA A 192 -7.46 13.23 14.09
N ALA A 193 -6.72 14.33 14.26
CA ALA A 193 -7.31 15.64 14.49
C ALA A 193 -8.14 16.12 13.28
N ILE A 194 -7.66 15.92 12.06
CA ILE A 194 -8.40 16.26 10.84
C ILE A 194 -9.67 15.40 10.72
N LEU A 195 -9.60 14.09 11.02
CA LEU A 195 -10.77 13.22 11.00
C LEU A 195 -11.86 13.65 11.97
N ALA A 196 -11.50 14.26 13.10
CA ALA A 196 -12.44 14.77 14.09
C ALA A 196 -13.16 16.07 13.63
N THR A 197 -12.72 16.69 12.53
CA THR A 197 -13.37 17.90 11.99
C THR A 197 -14.53 17.56 11.05
N PRO A 198 -15.46 18.51 10.81
CA PRO A 198 -16.48 18.36 9.79
C PRO A 198 -15.88 18.09 8.40
N PRO A 199 -16.54 17.24 7.59
CA PRO A 199 -16.02 16.81 6.28
C PRO A 199 -15.64 17.95 5.34
N GLU A 200 -16.38 19.05 5.35
CA GLU A 200 -16.14 20.24 4.52
C GLU A 200 -14.83 20.98 4.82
N GLN A 201 -14.26 20.77 5.99
CA GLN A 201 -12.98 21.38 6.40
C GLN A 201 -11.78 20.49 6.08
N ARG A 202 -11.99 19.18 5.86
CA ARG A 202 -10.92 18.18 5.76
C ARG A 202 -9.97 18.45 4.60
N VAL A 203 -10.47 18.85 3.44
CA VAL A 203 -9.62 19.14 2.26
C VAL A 203 -8.61 20.25 2.56
N ALA A 204 -9.06 21.38 3.12
CA ALA A 204 -8.18 22.50 3.45
C ALA A 204 -7.16 22.15 4.55
N LEU A 205 -7.60 21.44 5.59
CA LEU A 205 -6.71 20.97 6.65
C LEU A 205 -5.70 19.94 6.15
N THR A 206 -6.10 19.06 5.23
CA THR A 206 -5.20 18.10 4.60
C THR A 206 -4.15 18.79 3.73
N GLN A 207 -4.51 19.87 3.04
CA GLN A 207 -3.52 20.70 2.30
C GLN A 207 -2.51 21.36 3.24
N ALA A 208 -2.97 21.87 4.37
CA ALA A 208 -2.06 22.44 5.39
C ALA A 208 -1.14 21.35 5.99
N LEU A 209 -1.67 20.16 6.21
CA LEU A 209 -0.86 19.02 6.65
C LEU A 209 0.16 18.61 5.58
N ASP A 210 -0.20 18.63 4.29
CA ASP A 210 0.74 18.34 3.20
C ASP A 210 1.93 19.30 3.23
N ASP A 211 1.69 20.60 3.34
CA ASP A 211 2.75 21.62 3.43
C ASP A 211 3.66 21.36 4.66
N ALA A 212 3.08 21.02 5.81
CA ALA A 212 3.84 20.69 7.02
C ALA A 212 4.68 19.40 6.87
N LEU A 213 4.13 18.35 6.24
CA LEU A 213 4.87 17.10 6.00
C LEU A 213 5.99 17.26 5.00
N ILE A 214 5.83 18.11 3.98
CA ILE A 214 6.90 18.47 3.03
C ILE A 214 8.04 19.15 3.78
N GLU A 215 7.75 20.11 4.64
CA GLU A 215 8.76 20.82 5.45
C GLU A 215 9.51 19.86 6.38
N CYS A 216 8.78 18.97 7.06
CA CYS A 216 9.36 17.95 7.95
C CYS A 216 9.96 16.75 7.21
N ARG A 217 9.84 16.63 5.88
CA ARG A 217 10.26 15.52 5.05
C ARG A 217 9.66 14.17 5.45
N LEU A 218 8.40 14.18 5.89
CA LEU A 218 7.65 12.99 6.29
C LEU A 218 6.75 12.52 5.15
N SER A 219 6.77 11.21 4.85
CA SER A 219 5.97 10.60 3.77
C SER A 219 5.28 9.33 4.27
N PRO A 220 3.95 9.31 4.37
CA PRO A 220 3.19 8.14 4.80
C PRO A 220 2.95 7.14 3.65
N GLY A 221 4.03 6.67 3.03
CA GLY A 221 3.96 5.78 1.86
C GLY A 221 3.32 4.43 2.15
N GLY A 222 3.46 3.89 3.37
CA GLY A 222 2.79 2.65 3.76
C GLY A 222 1.26 2.82 3.84
N SER A 223 0.79 3.98 4.26
CA SER A 223 -0.65 4.31 4.26
C SER A 223 -1.20 4.44 2.84
N ALA A 224 -0.42 4.99 1.90
CA ALA A 224 -0.76 5.04 0.48
C ALA A 224 -0.84 3.63 -0.15
N ASP A 225 0.15 2.76 0.13
CA ASP A 225 0.16 1.36 -0.31
C ASP A 225 -1.10 0.60 0.18
N LEU A 226 -1.51 0.82 1.42
CA LEU A 226 -2.72 0.22 2.00
C LEU A 226 -4.00 0.79 1.40
N LEU A 227 -4.05 2.10 1.09
CA LEU A 227 -5.19 2.69 0.39
C LEU A 227 -5.35 2.08 -1.00
N ALA A 228 -4.25 1.94 -1.76
CA ALA A 228 -4.30 1.30 -3.07
C ALA A 228 -4.82 -0.15 -2.98
N LEU A 229 -4.42 -0.91 -1.96
CA LEU A 229 -4.90 -2.26 -1.73
C LEU A 229 -6.39 -2.27 -1.34
N ALA A 230 -6.83 -1.34 -0.49
CA ALA A 230 -8.23 -1.18 -0.11
C ALA A 230 -9.12 -0.81 -1.31
N LEU A 231 -8.64 0.07 -2.20
CA LEU A 231 -9.33 0.40 -3.46
C LEU A 231 -9.47 -0.83 -4.38
N LEU A 232 -8.45 -1.70 -4.43
CA LEU A 232 -8.54 -2.97 -5.15
C LEU A 232 -9.63 -3.86 -4.54
N LEU A 233 -9.63 -4.05 -3.24
CA LEU A 233 -10.61 -4.88 -2.52
C LEU A 233 -12.02 -4.34 -2.71
N ASN A 234 -12.25 -3.04 -2.54
CA ASN A 234 -13.55 -2.40 -2.70
C ASN A 234 -14.08 -2.50 -4.15
N SER A 235 -13.21 -2.30 -5.16
CA SER A 235 -13.61 -2.38 -6.58
C SER A 235 -13.93 -3.79 -7.06
N SER A 236 -13.52 -4.79 -6.32
CA SER A 236 -13.65 -6.22 -6.64
C SER A 236 -14.54 -6.97 -5.66
N SER A 237 -15.47 -6.28 -5.01
CA SER A 237 -16.38 -6.84 -4.01
C SER A 237 -17.21 -8.03 -4.54
N THR A 238 -17.40 -8.14 -5.86
CA THR A 238 -18.00 -9.32 -6.50
C THR A 238 -17.04 -10.51 -6.65
N VAL A 239 -15.73 -10.28 -6.60
CA VAL A 239 -14.68 -11.29 -6.77
C VAL A 239 -14.11 -11.73 -5.42
N PHE A 240 -13.98 -10.79 -4.49
CA PHE A 240 -13.65 -11.08 -3.10
C PHE A 240 -14.97 -11.35 -2.36
N PRO A 241 -15.18 -12.56 -1.79
CA PRO A 241 -16.41 -12.84 -1.02
C PRO A 241 -16.58 -11.82 0.08
N SER A 242 -17.83 -11.41 0.29
CA SER A 242 -18.24 -10.38 1.24
C SER A 242 -17.51 -10.50 2.58
N PHE A 243 -17.08 -9.36 3.13
CA PHE A 243 -16.41 -9.23 4.43
C PHE A 243 -17.27 -9.69 5.63
N ASP A 244 -18.50 -10.14 5.37
CA ASP A 244 -19.47 -10.65 6.36
C ASP A 244 -19.33 -12.19 6.48
N ARG A 245 -18.43 -12.65 7.34
CA ARG A 245 -18.62 -13.86 8.14
C ARG A 245 -17.69 -13.83 9.34
#